data_329e119503f2888e9355a6a9d1e4a624
#
_entry.id   329e119503f2888e9355a6a9d1e4a624
#
_cell.length_a   1.000
_cell.length_b   1.000
_cell.length_c   1.000
_cell.angle_alpha   90.00
_cell.angle_beta   90.00
_cell.angle_gamma   90.00
#
_symmetry.space_group_name_H-M   'P 1'
#
loop_
_entity.id
_entity.type
_entity.pdbx_description
1 polymer ?
#
loop_
_entity_poly.entity_id
_entity_poly.type
_entity_poly.pdbx_seq_one_letter_code
_entity_poly.pdbx_strand_id
1 'polypeptide(L)'
;AGVDAMIVADIGLMTMLRELAPDMPIHMSTQTGIVNYASANALYKMGARRVVLARELSLDQVASIHRAIDERNICGPSGEKIRIEMFAHGALCMAVSGKCYLSLHETGCSANRGACRQICRRSYTLTDRETGAQLDTEGQWILSPKDLCTIDFLDKFINAGVRVLKIEGRARGGEYVKRVVECYDRALRMIEAGEYTAEAASKLREQLAEVFNRGFWGGYYLGKPAAEHSERYGSSATRRKVFVGKVTNFFKRISVAEILVEASPLERGSTVFFLGEKTGVVEQHDVVPYVAEREADVAVQGVFCSVKTEREVRRGDKMYKFVEAE
;
A
#
# COMPACT_ATOMS: atom_id res chain seq x y z
N ALA A 1 9.39 0.70 23.53
CA ALA A 1 8.88 -0.14 22.43
C ALA A 1 9.90 -0.26 21.28
N GLY A 2 11.02 0.49 21.30
CA GLY A 2 12.10 0.38 20.31
C GLY A 2 11.72 0.81 18.89
N VAL A 3 10.87 1.84 18.76
CA VAL A 3 10.53 2.42 17.45
C VAL A 3 11.65 3.34 16.95
N ASP A 4 11.90 3.33 15.64
CA ASP A 4 12.98 4.12 15.02
C ASP A 4 12.56 5.56 14.74
N ALA A 5 11.27 5.84 14.60
CA ALA A 5 10.71 7.16 14.31
C ALA A 5 9.22 7.23 14.65
N MET A 6 8.69 8.45 14.81
CA MET A 6 7.27 8.68 15.03
C MET A 6 6.66 9.54 13.92
N ILE A 7 5.49 9.12 13.41
CA ILE A 7 4.68 9.92 12.49
C ILE A 7 3.70 10.75 13.31
N VAL A 8 3.74 12.08 13.17
CA VAL A 8 2.97 13.04 13.95
C VAL A 8 2.17 13.96 13.04
N ALA A 9 0.93 14.24 13.38
CA ALA A 9 0.05 15.18 12.66
C ALA A 9 -0.22 16.47 13.45
N ASP A 10 -0.07 16.41 14.75
CA ASP A 10 -0.36 17.53 15.67
C ASP A 10 0.92 18.26 16.06
N ILE A 11 0.90 19.59 15.93
CA ILE A 11 2.08 20.44 16.21
C ILE A 11 2.38 20.47 17.71
N GLY A 12 1.37 20.50 18.57
CA GLY A 12 1.55 20.48 20.03
C GLY A 12 2.23 19.16 20.47
N LEU A 13 1.77 18.03 19.94
CA LEU A 13 2.41 16.75 20.21
C LEU A 13 3.86 16.72 19.71
N MET A 14 4.15 17.34 18.56
CA MET A 14 5.51 17.46 18.05
C MET A 14 6.42 18.22 19.03
N THR A 15 5.93 19.34 19.58
CA THR A 15 6.66 20.14 20.58
C THR A 15 6.93 19.32 21.84
N MET A 16 5.92 18.65 22.38
CA MET A 16 6.07 17.76 23.54
C MET A 16 7.11 16.64 23.30
N LEU A 17 7.08 16.05 22.12
CA LEU A 17 8.04 14.98 21.76
C LEU A 17 9.48 15.51 21.69
N ARG A 18 9.70 16.75 21.24
CA ARG A 18 11.02 17.37 21.26
C ARG A 18 11.56 17.56 22.68
N GLU A 19 10.68 17.84 23.65
CA GLU A 19 11.05 17.99 25.06
C GLU A 19 11.30 16.62 25.72
N LEU A 20 10.42 15.64 25.49
CA LEU A 20 10.45 14.34 26.15
C LEU A 20 11.44 13.34 25.51
N ALA A 21 11.67 13.45 24.22
CA ALA A 21 12.52 12.54 23.43
C ALA A 21 13.26 13.34 22.32
N PRO A 22 14.26 14.15 22.70
CA PRO A 22 14.93 15.07 21.76
C PRO A 22 15.59 14.38 20.57
N ASP A 23 16.04 13.13 20.73
CA ASP A 23 16.71 12.38 19.68
C ASP A 23 15.73 11.57 18.78
N MET A 24 14.44 11.49 19.15
CA MET A 24 13.46 10.71 18.37
C MET A 24 13.19 11.37 17.02
N PRO A 25 13.43 10.66 15.89
CA PRO A 25 13.10 11.19 14.57
C PRO A 25 11.59 11.40 14.41
N ILE A 26 11.18 12.62 14.05
CA ILE A 26 9.77 12.97 13.81
C ILE A 26 9.52 13.13 12.31
N HIS A 27 8.53 12.39 11.79
CA HIS A 27 8.03 12.50 10.43
C HIS A 27 6.66 13.19 10.46
N MET A 28 6.52 14.32 9.77
CA MET A 28 5.25 15.03 9.74
C MET A 28 4.30 14.39 8.75
N SER A 29 3.10 14.07 9.24
CA SER A 29 2.04 13.41 8.48
C SER A 29 1.52 14.30 7.34
N THR A 30 1.01 13.68 6.28
CA THR A 30 0.23 14.37 5.23
C THR A 30 -0.98 15.15 5.80
N GLN A 31 -1.51 14.76 6.98
CA GLN A 31 -2.60 15.48 7.64
C GLN A 31 -2.21 16.89 8.12
N THR A 32 -0.93 17.23 8.17
CA THR A 32 -0.48 18.61 8.42
C THR A 32 -0.73 19.53 7.22
N GLY A 33 -1.03 18.97 6.03
CA GLY A 33 -1.39 19.74 4.84
C GLY A 33 -0.22 20.55 4.27
N ILE A 34 0.97 19.97 4.19
CA ILE A 34 2.18 20.64 3.71
C ILE A 34 2.12 20.76 2.19
N VAL A 35 1.99 22.00 1.69
CA VAL A 35 1.83 22.32 0.26
C VAL A 35 2.88 23.28 -0.29
N ASN A 36 3.81 23.73 0.52
CA ASN A 36 4.88 24.64 0.11
C ASN A 36 6.13 24.51 0.98
N TYR A 37 7.25 25.07 0.51
CA TYR A 37 8.53 25.03 1.20
C TYR A 37 8.51 25.76 2.56
N ALA A 38 7.71 26.81 2.71
CA ALA A 38 7.68 27.60 3.94
C ALA A 38 7.09 26.76 5.09
N SER A 39 6.03 26.00 4.83
CA SER A 39 5.46 25.05 5.79
C SER A 39 6.45 23.95 6.13
N ALA A 40 7.11 23.36 5.13
CA ALA A 40 8.14 22.34 5.33
C ALA A 40 9.29 22.89 6.19
N ASN A 41 9.79 24.11 5.88
CA ASN A 41 10.84 24.76 6.64
C ASN A 41 10.44 25.06 8.10
N ALA A 42 9.22 25.54 8.33
CA ALA A 42 8.73 25.83 9.68
C ALA A 42 8.73 24.55 10.54
N LEU A 43 8.17 23.47 10.03
CA LEU A 43 8.14 22.19 10.72
C LEU A 43 9.55 21.61 10.95
N TYR A 44 10.44 21.82 10.01
CA TYR A 44 11.82 21.36 10.12
C TYR A 44 12.59 22.12 11.21
N LYS A 45 12.41 23.45 11.30
CA LYS A 45 12.95 24.26 12.39
C LYS A 45 12.43 23.85 13.76
N MET A 46 11.21 23.32 13.81
CA MET A 46 10.62 22.74 15.02
C MET A 46 11.13 21.31 15.30
N GLY A 47 11.98 20.72 14.45
CA GLY A 47 12.62 19.44 14.68
C GLY A 47 12.06 18.26 13.86
N ALA A 48 11.27 18.49 12.81
CA ALA A 48 10.91 17.44 11.89
C ALA A 48 12.14 16.96 11.11
N ARG A 49 12.25 15.65 10.89
CA ARG A 49 13.32 15.05 10.07
C ARG A 49 12.84 14.71 8.66
N ARG A 50 11.54 14.57 8.48
CA ARG A 50 10.89 14.20 7.22
C ARG A 50 9.50 14.84 7.15
N VAL A 51 9.08 15.19 5.95
CA VAL A 51 7.74 15.74 5.70
C VAL A 51 7.03 14.92 4.63
N VAL A 52 5.81 14.50 4.92
CA VAL A 52 4.91 13.90 3.93
C VAL A 52 4.09 15.02 3.31
N LEU A 53 4.37 15.35 2.05
CA LEU A 53 3.65 16.39 1.34
C LEU A 53 2.20 15.99 1.07
N ALA A 54 1.35 17.01 0.86
CA ALA A 54 -0.04 16.80 0.48
C ALA A 54 -0.14 16.09 -0.89
N ARG A 55 -1.12 15.21 -1.02
CA ARG A 55 -1.33 14.37 -2.22
C ARG A 55 -1.87 15.15 -3.41
N GLU A 56 -2.39 16.33 -3.16
CA GLU A 56 -2.99 17.22 -4.13
C GLU A 56 -1.97 18.01 -4.95
N LEU A 57 -0.68 17.95 -4.61
CA LEU A 57 0.40 18.62 -5.32
C LEU A 57 0.73 17.94 -6.66
N SER A 58 1.02 18.73 -7.68
CA SER A 58 1.65 18.25 -8.91
C SER A 58 3.16 18.05 -8.73
N LEU A 59 3.79 17.25 -9.60
CA LEU A 59 5.24 17.05 -9.58
C LEU A 59 6.02 18.36 -9.79
N ASP A 60 5.49 19.31 -10.58
CA ASP A 60 6.10 20.63 -10.76
C ASP A 60 6.13 21.43 -9.46
N GLN A 61 5.05 21.36 -8.67
CA GLN A 61 5.00 21.97 -7.35
C GLN A 61 5.96 21.30 -6.38
N VAL A 62 6.06 19.96 -6.40
CA VAL A 62 7.02 19.18 -5.59
C VAL A 62 8.45 19.56 -5.96
N ALA A 63 8.76 19.63 -7.26
CA ALA A 63 10.07 20.05 -7.76
C ALA A 63 10.43 21.48 -7.32
N SER A 64 9.44 22.37 -7.30
CA SER A 64 9.62 23.75 -6.82
C SER A 64 9.95 23.80 -5.32
N ILE A 65 9.27 22.96 -4.51
CA ILE A 65 9.55 22.81 -3.08
C ILE A 65 10.96 22.25 -2.88
N HIS A 66 11.32 21.21 -3.62
CA HIS A 66 12.65 20.59 -3.53
C HIS A 66 13.77 21.59 -3.87
N ARG A 67 13.61 22.32 -4.97
CA ARG A 67 14.56 23.36 -5.38
C ARG A 67 14.72 24.44 -4.32
N ALA A 68 13.62 24.92 -3.74
CA ALA A 68 13.67 25.91 -2.67
C ALA A 68 14.37 25.38 -1.39
N ILE A 69 14.24 24.08 -1.08
CA ILE A 69 14.98 23.42 0.01
C ILE A 69 16.47 23.43 -0.27
N ASP A 70 16.87 23.11 -1.50
CA ASP A 70 18.27 23.03 -1.90
C ASP A 70 18.93 24.42 -1.97
N GLU A 71 18.32 25.38 -2.67
CA GLU A 71 18.83 26.74 -2.85
C GLU A 71 18.96 27.49 -1.52
N ARG A 72 18.03 27.26 -0.60
CA ARG A 72 18.02 27.92 0.72
C ARG A 72 18.75 27.12 1.79
N ASN A 73 19.33 25.98 1.42
CA ASN A 73 20.00 25.05 2.33
C ASN A 73 19.20 24.78 3.62
N ILE A 74 17.91 24.42 3.46
CA ILE A 74 17.01 24.20 4.58
C ILE A 74 17.39 22.89 5.28
N CYS A 75 18.07 23.03 6.40
CA CYS A 75 18.56 21.93 7.23
C CYS A 75 17.85 21.91 8.58
N GLY A 76 17.67 20.72 9.14
CA GLY A 76 17.18 20.53 10.51
C GLY A 76 18.26 20.71 11.56
N PRO A 77 17.89 20.48 12.83
CA PRO A 77 18.84 20.57 13.95
C PRO A 77 20.06 19.68 13.82
N SER A 78 19.96 18.55 13.12
CA SER A 78 21.07 17.63 12.83
C SER A 78 21.90 17.98 11.59
N GLY A 79 21.63 19.12 10.94
CA GLY A 79 22.34 19.54 9.72
C GLY A 79 21.90 18.82 8.45
N GLU A 80 21.00 17.86 8.53
CA GLU A 80 20.48 17.14 7.35
C GLU A 80 19.42 17.98 6.61
N LYS A 81 19.43 17.91 5.27
CA LYS A 81 18.38 18.50 4.45
C LYS A 81 17.06 17.74 4.62
N ILE A 82 15.95 18.45 4.48
CA ILE A 82 14.61 17.86 4.50
C ILE A 82 14.49 16.78 3.43
N ARG A 83 14.00 15.61 3.82
CA ARG A 83 13.62 14.56 2.89
C ARG A 83 12.12 14.64 2.60
N ILE A 84 11.79 14.78 1.31
CA ILE A 84 10.42 14.77 0.83
C ILE A 84 9.93 13.32 0.76
N GLU A 85 8.84 13.04 1.48
CA GLU A 85 8.09 11.79 1.39
C GLU A 85 6.77 12.04 0.68
N MET A 86 6.41 11.18 -0.30
CA MET A 86 5.13 11.24 -1.01
C MET A 86 4.51 9.87 -1.19
N PHE A 87 3.18 9.83 -1.26
CA PHE A 87 2.48 8.60 -1.58
C PHE A 87 2.81 8.16 -3.01
N ALA A 88 3.26 6.94 -3.18
CA ALA A 88 3.61 6.34 -4.46
C ALA A 88 2.58 5.31 -4.93
N HIS A 89 1.93 4.61 -4.00
CA HIS A 89 0.98 3.54 -4.35
C HIS A 89 -0.09 3.34 -3.28
N GLY A 90 -1.28 2.93 -3.74
CA GLY A 90 -2.35 2.43 -2.90
C GLY A 90 -3.57 3.34 -2.82
N ALA A 91 -4.43 3.09 -1.85
CA ALA A 91 -5.71 3.79 -1.74
C ALA A 91 -5.54 5.31 -1.64
N LEU A 92 -6.08 6.03 -2.61
CA LEU A 92 -6.15 7.48 -2.55
C LEU A 92 -7.39 7.92 -1.76
N CYS A 93 -7.21 8.88 -0.86
CA CYS A 93 -8.32 9.45 -0.10
C CYS A 93 -9.07 10.50 -0.97
N MET A 94 -10.40 10.46 -0.94
CA MET A 94 -11.21 11.49 -1.58
C MET A 94 -11.14 12.86 -0.86
N ALA A 95 -10.80 12.84 0.44
CA ALA A 95 -10.75 14.05 1.25
C ALA A 95 -9.37 14.70 1.19
N VAL A 96 -9.35 16.03 1.14
CA VAL A 96 -8.13 16.84 1.10
C VAL A 96 -7.22 16.50 2.26
N SER A 97 -5.98 16.14 1.96
CA SER A 97 -4.94 15.74 2.94
C SER A 97 -5.42 14.72 3.98
N GLY A 98 -6.41 13.90 3.62
CA GLY A 98 -6.95 12.86 4.49
C GLY A 98 -7.82 13.35 5.65
N LYS A 99 -8.21 14.63 5.69
CA LYS A 99 -9.09 15.20 6.71
C LYS A 99 -10.55 14.91 6.38
N CYS A 100 -11.12 13.86 7.00
CA CYS A 100 -12.46 13.36 6.68
C CYS A 100 -13.27 13.05 7.94
N TYR A 101 -14.56 13.42 7.92
CA TYR A 101 -15.51 13.15 8.99
C TYR A 101 -16.51 12.03 8.69
N LEU A 102 -16.52 11.45 7.47
CA LEU A 102 -17.49 10.43 7.08
C LEU A 102 -17.54 9.25 8.05
N SER A 103 -16.38 8.67 8.38
CA SER A 103 -16.34 7.55 9.31
C SER A 103 -16.78 7.94 10.73
N LEU A 104 -16.44 9.14 11.19
CA LEU A 104 -16.87 9.62 12.49
C LEU A 104 -18.38 9.80 12.56
N HIS A 105 -18.97 10.41 11.53
CA HIS A 105 -20.41 10.62 11.44
C HIS A 105 -21.18 9.29 11.43
N GLU A 106 -20.78 8.34 10.58
CA GLU A 106 -21.52 7.09 10.36
C GLU A 106 -21.30 6.04 11.45
N THR A 107 -20.12 6.02 12.07
CA THR A 107 -19.72 4.89 12.92
C THR A 107 -19.10 5.29 14.26
N GLY A 108 -19.04 6.58 14.57
CA GLY A 108 -18.32 7.08 15.75
C GLY A 108 -16.80 6.89 15.72
N CYS A 109 -16.24 6.39 14.60
CA CYS A 109 -14.81 6.10 14.45
C CYS A 109 -14.11 7.18 13.61
N SER A 110 -13.15 7.90 14.20
CA SER A 110 -12.46 8.99 13.51
C SER A 110 -11.36 8.50 12.56
N ALA A 111 -11.48 8.83 11.28
CA ALA A 111 -10.43 8.60 10.30
C ALA A 111 -9.14 9.38 10.65
N ASN A 112 -9.27 10.58 11.22
CA ASN A 112 -8.15 11.42 11.65
C ASN A 112 -7.39 10.84 12.85
N ARG A 113 -8.03 9.92 13.60
CA ARG A 113 -7.42 9.14 14.69
C ARG A 113 -7.02 7.72 14.25
N GLY A 114 -6.87 7.48 12.95
CA GLY A 114 -6.46 6.19 12.41
C GLY A 114 -7.57 5.15 12.22
N ALA A 115 -8.84 5.45 12.50
CA ALA A 115 -9.96 4.50 12.43
C ALA A 115 -10.87 4.71 11.21
N CYS A 116 -10.29 4.93 10.02
CA CYS A 116 -11.04 5.05 8.78
C CYS A 116 -11.75 3.75 8.43
N ARG A 117 -13.08 3.80 8.30
CA ARG A 117 -13.94 2.67 7.92
C ARG A 117 -14.20 2.60 6.40
N GLN A 118 -13.56 3.45 5.63
CA GLN A 118 -13.68 3.51 4.17
C GLN A 118 -15.14 3.64 3.68
N ILE A 119 -15.97 4.41 4.38
CA ILE A 119 -17.38 4.65 4.06
C ILE A 119 -17.54 5.17 2.62
N CYS A 120 -16.63 6.02 2.16
CA CYS A 120 -16.61 6.53 0.78
C CYS A 120 -16.46 5.43 -0.31
N ARG A 121 -16.20 4.18 0.07
CA ARG A 121 -16.06 3.04 -0.86
C ARG A 121 -17.35 2.23 -1.03
N ARG A 122 -18.44 2.65 -0.37
CA ARG A 122 -19.77 2.05 -0.56
C ARG A 122 -20.47 2.68 -1.75
N SER A 123 -21.49 2.01 -2.27
CA SER A 123 -22.40 2.63 -3.26
C SER A 123 -23.39 3.54 -2.55
N TYR A 124 -23.72 4.66 -3.19
CA TYR A 124 -24.66 5.64 -2.70
C TYR A 124 -25.56 6.10 -3.85
N THR A 125 -26.83 6.40 -3.53
CA THR A 125 -27.69 7.22 -4.38
C THR A 125 -27.73 8.62 -3.78
N LEU A 126 -27.31 9.63 -4.55
CA LEU A 126 -27.39 11.03 -4.14
C LEU A 126 -28.62 11.67 -4.77
N THR A 127 -29.52 12.16 -3.94
CA THR A 127 -30.73 12.86 -4.38
C THR A 127 -30.64 14.32 -3.99
N ASP A 128 -30.74 15.20 -4.95
CA ASP A 128 -30.95 16.62 -4.70
C ASP A 128 -32.38 16.81 -4.18
N ARG A 129 -32.52 17.31 -2.97
CA ARG A 129 -33.83 17.46 -2.33
C ARG A 129 -34.67 18.61 -2.88
N GLU A 130 -34.04 19.60 -3.52
CA GLU A 130 -34.72 20.74 -4.10
C GLU A 130 -35.28 20.43 -5.50
N THR A 131 -34.50 19.74 -6.30
CA THR A 131 -34.85 19.40 -7.68
C THR A 131 -35.40 18.00 -7.86
N GLY A 132 -35.19 17.11 -6.90
CA GLY A 132 -35.48 15.68 -7.01
C GLY A 132 -34.53 14.93 -7.95
N ALA A 133 -33.55 15.63 -8.52
CA ALA A 133 -32.57 15.00 -9.41
C ALA A 133 -31.73 13.96 -8.64
N GLN A 134 -31.65 12.76 -9.18
CA GLN A 134 -30.79 11.72 -8.66
C GLN A 134 -29.51 11.65 -9.48
N LEU A 135 -28.39 11.69 -8.81
CA LEU A 135 -27.12 11.32 -9.40
C LEU A 135 -27.06 9.81 -9.38
N ASP A 136 -27.41 9.19 -10.49
CA ASP A 136 -27.27 7.76 -10.67
C ASP A 136 -25.78 7.45 -10.79
N THR A 137 -25.31 6.65 -9.84
CA THR A 137 -23.90 6.24 -9.79
C THR A 137 -23.68 4.90 -10.48
N GLU A 138 -24.59 4.47 -11.36
CA GLU A 138 -24.40 3.24 -12.13
C GLU A 138 -23.04 3.27 -12.84
N GLY A 139 -22.14 2.43 -12.39
CA GLY A 139 -20.79 2.31 -12.93
C GLY A 139 -19.78 3.39 -12.52
N GLN A 140 -20.17 4.43 -11.78
CA GLN A 140 -19.24 5.46 -11.29
C GLN A 140 -19.33 5.62 -9.76
N TRP A 141 -18.27 5.26 -9.08
CA TRP A 141 -18.16 5.38 -7.62
C TRP A 141 -17.65 6.76 -7.23
N ILE A 142 -18.47 7.80 -7.30
CA ILE A 142 -18.12 9.22 -7.15
C ILE A 142 -17.24 9.52 -5.94
N LEU A 143 -17.44 8.80 -4.84
CA LEU A 143 -16.67 8.98 -3.62
C LEU A 143 -15.45 8.05 -3.53
N SER A 144 -15.27 7.13 -4.49
CA SER A 144 -14.23 6.10 -4.48
C SER A 144 -13.19 6.33 -5.58
N PRO A 145 -12.15 7.15 -5.35
CA PRO A 145 -11.06 7.28 -6.31
C PRO A 145 -10.41 5.94 -6.62
N LYS A 146 -9.91 5.78 -7.85
CA LYS A 146 -8.99 4.71 -8.22
C LYS A 146 -7.78 4.71 -7.29
N ASP A 147 -7.09 3.59 -7.19
CA ASP A 147 -5.88 3.52 -6.39
C ASP A 147 -4.74 4.26 -7.09
N LEU A 148 -3.96 5.00 -6.31
CA LEU A 148 -2.76 5.69 -6.80
C LEU A 148 -1.74 4.68 -7.30
N CYS A 149 -1.14 4.93 -8.45
CA CYS A 149 -0.02 4.18 -8.98
C CYS A 149 0.93 5.11 -9.73
N THR A 150 2.17 5.24 -9.26
CA THR A 150 3.18 6.10 -9.88
C THR A 150 4.18 5.30 -10.72
N ILE A 151 3.97 3.99 -10.87
CA ILE A 151 4.92 3.10 -11.54
C ILE A 151 5.17 3.48 -13.00
N ASP A 152 4.26 4.12 -13.68
CA ASP A 152 4.38 4.52 -15.08
C ASP A 152 5.26 5.78 -15.29
N PHE A 153 5.56 6.51 -14.21
CA PHE A 153 6.33 7.77 -14.24
C PHE A 153 7.21 7.93 -12.98
N LEU A 154 7.68 6.82 -12.44
CA LEU A 154 8.46 6.83 -11.20
C LEU A 154 9.78 7.60 -11.35
N ASP A 155 10.39 7.58 -12.51
CA ASP A 155 11.56 8.39 -12.85
C ASP A 155 11.30 9.89 -12.67
N LYS A 156 10.16 10.39 -13.18
CA LYS A 156 9.73 11.79 -13.01
C LYS A 156 9.47 12.11 -11.54
N PHE A 157 8.92 11.15 -10.80
CA PHE A 157 8.64 11.27 -9.38
C PHE A 157 9.94 11.45 -8.56
N ILE A 158 10.97 10.66 -8.86
CA ILE A 158 12.29 10.78 -8.23
C ILE A 158 13.00 12.08 -8.66
N ASN A 159 12.90 12.44 -9.94
CA ASN A 159 13.50 13.67 -10.47
C ASN A 159 12.87 14.95 -9.89
N ALA A 160 11.59 14.90 -9.48
CA ALA A 160 10.95 15.99 -8.76
C ALA A 160 11.47 16.17 -7.31
N GLY A 161 12.40 15.34 -6.84
CA GLY A 161 13.01 15.45 -5.53
C GLY A 161 12.40 14.58 -4.45
N VAL A 162 11.49 13.67 -4.78
CA VAL A 162 10.97 12.69 -3.82
C VAL A 162 12.10 11.70 -3.47
N ARG A 163 12.30 11.48 -2.18
CA ARG A 163 13.35 10.59 -1.66
C ARG A 163 12.81 9.44 -0.81
N VAL A 164 11.53 9.50 -0.48
CA VAL A 164 10.85 8.45 0.29
C VAL A 164 9.51 8.15 -0.35
N LEU A 165 9.33 6.91 -0.78
CA LEU A 165 8.09 6.41 -1.36
C LEU A 165 7.18 5.87 -0.26
N LYS A 166 5.95 6.40 -0.15
CA LYS A 166 4.96 5.92 0.80
C LYS A 166 3.95 5.02 0.12
N ILE A 167 3.84 3.80 0.60
CA ILE A 167 2.87 2.80 0.14
C ILE A 167 1.73 2.73 1.15
N GLU A 168 0.49 2.89 0.69
CA GLU A 168 -0.70 2.71 1.52
C GLU A 168 -1.17 1.25 1.45
N GLY A 169 -0.99 0.54 2.55
CA GLY A 169 -1.31 -0.89 2.63
C GLY A 169 -2.09 -1.28 3.89
N ARG A 170 -2.53 -0.32 4.72
CA ARG A 170 -3.14 -0.61 6.03
C ARG A 170 -4.37 -1.53 5.98
N ALA A 171 -5.21 -1.38 4.97
CA ALA A 171 -6.41 -2.21 4.79
C ALA A 171 -6.20 -3.32 3.73
N ARG A 172 -4.96 -3.75 3.53
CA ARG A 172 -4.57 -4.74 2.53
C ARG A 172 -3.94 -5.97 3.19
N GLY A 173 -3.94 -7.08 2.48
CA GLY A 173 -3.24 -8.28 2.90
C GLY A 173 -1.72 -8.18 2.74
N GLY A 174 -0.98 -9.07 3.39
CA GLY A 174 0.48 -9.09 3.32
C GLY A 174 1.00 -9.35 1.89
N GLU A 175 0.30 -10.15 1.11
CA GLU A 175 0.60 -10.44 -0.29
C GLU A 175 0.56 -9.19 -1.18
N TYR A 176 -0.37 -8.27 -0.90
CA TYR A 176 -0.41 -6.98 -1.58
C TYR A 176 0.83 -6.15 -1.25
N VAL A 177 1.15 -6.01 0.03
CA VAL A 177 2.30 -5.21 0.47
C VAL A 177 3.60 -5.76 -0.13
N LYS A 178 3.78 -7.09 -0.09
CA LYS A 178 4.94 -7.78 -0.69
C LYS A 178 5.05 -7.44 -2.18
N ARG A 179 3.98 -7.67 -2.97
CA ARG A 179 3.99 -7.43 -4.42
C ARG A 179 4.28 -5.97 -4.77
N VAL A 180 3.65 -5.03 -4.06
CA VAL A 180 3.88 -3.60 -4.30
C VAL A 180 5.32 -3.20 -3.99
N VAL A 181 5.86 -3.62 -2.84
CA VAL A 181 7.25 -3.31 -2.47
C VAL A 181 8.24 -3.88 -3.49
N GLU A 182 8.07 -5.14 -3.91
CA GLU A 182 8.93 -5.77 -4.91
C GLU A 182 8.91 -5.06 -6.26
N CYS A 183 7.73 -4.64 -6.74
CA CYS A 183 7.62 -3.90 -8.00
C CYS A 183 8.30 -2.53 -7.92
N TYR A 184 8.12 -1.79 -6.83
CA TYR A 184 8.75 -0.49 -6.66
C TYR A 184 10.27 -0.59 -6.41
N ASP A 185 10.75 -1.59 -5.67
CA ASP A 185 12.19 -1.85 -5.50
C ASP A 185 12.85 -2.15 -6.85
N ARG A 186 12.24 -3.01 -7.67
CA ARG A 186 12.73 -3.31 -9.02
C ARG A 186 12.73 -2.08 -9.92
N ALA A 187 11.68 -1.26 -9.88
CA ALA A 187 11.61 -0.03 -10.64
C ALA A 187 12.72 0.95 -10.24
N LEU A 188 12.99 1.11 -8.93
CA LEU A 188 14.08 1.95 -8.45
C LEU A 188 15.44 1.46 -8.93
N ARG A 189 15.71 0.15 -8.87
CA ARG A 189 16.95 -0.45 -9.40
C ARG A 189 17.11 -0.23 -10.90
N MET A 190 16.01 -0.35 -11.66
CA MET A 190 16.02 -0.06 -13.10
C MET A 190 16.32 1.42 -13.38
N ILE A 191 15.77 2.35 -12.57
CA ILE A 191 16.08 3.78 -12.69
C ILE A 191 17.57 4.04 -12.41
N GLU A 192 18.10 3.45 -11.35
CA GLU A 192 19.54 3.57 -11.00
C GLU A 192 20.46 2.99 -12.09
N ALA A 193 20.04 1.89 -12.73
CA ALA A 193 20.78 1.26 -13.83
C ALA A 193 20.57 1.95 -15.20
N GLY A 194 19.64 2.91 -15.31
CA GLY A 194 19.28 3.52 -16.59
C GLY A 194 18.47 2.62 -17.51
N GLU A 195 17.85 1.57 -16.98
CA GLU A 195 17.08 0.55 -17.71
C GLU A 195 15.56 0.71 -17.60
N TYR A 196 15.11 1.77 -16.92
CA TYR A 196 13.68 2.02 -16.72
C TYR A 196 13.04 2.56 -17.99
N THR A 197 12.28 1.71 -18.68
CA THR A 197 11.55 2.03 -19.91
C THR A 197 10.03 1.95 -19.70
N ALA A 198 9.27 2.48 -20.66
CA ALA A 198 7.80 2.38 -20.63
C ALA A 198 7.34 0.90 -20.64
N GLU A 199 8.02 0.02 -21.37
CA GLU A 199 7.72 -1.41 -21.43
C GLU A 199 8.01 -2.10 -20.08
N ALA A 200 9.12 -1.73 -19.43
CA ALA A 200 9.45 -2.24 -18.10
C ALA A 200 8.42 -1.78 -17.06
N ALA A 201 8.02 -0.52 -17.11
CA ALA A 201 6.96 0.02 -16.24
C ALA A 201 5.61 -0.68 -16.46
N SER A 202 5.23 -0.93 -17.72
CA SER A 202 3.99 -1.67 -18.07
C SER A 202 3.98 -3.07 -17.49
N LYS A 203 5.07 -3.82 -17.60
CA LYS A 203 5.20 -5.16 -17.00
C LYS A 203 5.08 -5.14 -15.49
N LEU A 204 5.64 -4.13 -14.83
CA LEU A 204 5.49 -3.96 -13.38
C LEU A 204 4.05 -3.60 -13.02
N ARG A 205 3.38 -2.76 -13.82
CA ARG A 205 1.98 -2.42 -13.64
C ARG A 205 1.05 -3.64 -13.77
N GLU A 206 1.30 -4.53 -14.72
CA GLU A 206 0.58 -5.81 -14.86
C GLU A 206 0.71 -6.66 -13.59
N GLN A 207 1.90 -6.76 -13.02
CA GLN A 207 2.14 -7.47 -11.76
C GLN A 207 1.43 -6.80 -10.57
N LEU A 208 1.36 -5.46 -10.54
CA LEU A 208 0.59 -4.73 -9.55
C LEU A 208 -0.93 -4.96 -9.70
N ALA A 209 -1.41 -5.20 -10.92
CA ALA A 209 -2.82 -5.52 -11.19
C ALA A 209 -3.24 -6.92 -10.71
N GLU A 210 -2.30 -7.83 -10.45
CA GLU A 210 -2.60 -9.17 -9.90
C GLU A 210 -3.14 -9.11 -8.46
N VAL A 211 -2.76 -8.09 -7.69
CA VAL A 211 -3.21 -7.92 -6.30
C VAL A 211 -4.34 -6.89 -6.21
N PHE A 212 -4.97 -6.82 -5.04
CA PHE A 212 -6.13 -5.94 -4.83
C PHE A 212 -5.87 -4.51 -5.31
N ASN A 213 -6.72 -4.00 -6.22
CA ASN A 213 -6.75 -2.62 -6.66
C ASN A 213 -8.18 -2.20 -7.04
N ARG A 214 -8.39 -0.90 -7.26
CA ARG A 214 -9.66 -0.30 -7.73
C ARG A 214 -9.51 0.36 -9.11
N GLY A 215 -8.66 -0.20 -9.97
CA GLY A 215 -8.11 0.50 -11.10
C GLY A 215 -7.01 1.46 -10.65
N PHE A 216 -6.16 1.87 -11.58
CA PHE A 216 -5.00 2.72 -11.31
C PHE A 216 -5.11 4.08 -11.99
N TRP A 217 -4.62 5.11 -11.32
CA TRP A 217 -4.39 6.43 -11.89
C TRP A 217 -3.17 7.11 -11.26
N GLY A 218 -2.65 8.15 -11.90
CA GLY A 218 -1.45 8.85 -11.46
C GLY A 218 -1.66 9.88 -10.34
N GLY A 219 -2.84 9.96 -9.75
CA GLY A 219 -3.16 11.01 -8.80
C GLY A 219 -3.16 12.39 -9.46
N TYR A 220 -2.98 13.42 -8.66
CA TYR A 220 -2.86 14.80 -9.14
C TYR A 220 -1.46 15.15 -9.65
N TYR A 221 -0.52 14.22 -9.56
CA TYR A 221 0.90 14.45 -9.81
C TYR A 221 1.22 14.94 -11.23
N LEU A 222 0.45 14.50 -12.22
CA LEU A 222 0.61 14.92 -13.62
C LEU A 222 -0.29 16.11 -14.02
N GLY A 223 -0.81 16.86 -13.02
CA GLY A 223 -1.57 18.09 -13.25
C GLY A 223 -3.05 17.89 -13.62
N LYS A 224 -3.61 16.68 -13.43
CA LYS A 224 -5.05 16.45 -13.66
C LYS A 224 -5.88 17.16 -12.59
N PRO A 225 -6.91 17.95 -12.97
CA PRO A 225 -7.70 18.74 -12.03
C PRO A 225 -8.74 17.94 -11.24
N ALA A 226 -9.14 16.77 -11.74
CA ALA A 226 -10.19 15.93 -11.14
C ALA A 226 -9.70 14.50 -10.89
N ALA A 227 -10.22 13.90 -9.84
CA ALA A 227 -9.93 12.51 -9.50
C ALA A 227 -10.57 11.55 -10.52
N GLU A 228 -9.87 10.48 -10.86
CA GLU A 228 -10.46 9.33 -11.54
C GLU A 228 -11.09 8.41 -10.51
N HIS A 229 -12.32 7.97 -10.77
CA HIS A 229 -13.09 7.16 -9.84
C HIS A 229 -13.13 5.69 -10.28
N SER A 230 -13.35 4.81 -9.32
CA SER A 230 -13.52 3.38 -9.58
C SER A 230 -14.82 3.14 -10.37
N GLU A 231 -14.78 2.22 -11.32
CA GLU A 231 -15.92 1.85 -12.16
C GLU A 231 -16.74 0.72 -11.54
N ARG A 232 -16.25 0.10 -10.46
CA ARG A 232 -16.93 -1.00 -9.77
C ARG A 232 -16.65 -1.03 -8.28
N TYR A 233 -17.54 -1.69 -7.54
CA TYR A 233 -17.33 -2.00 -6.12
C TYR A 233 -16.30 -3.13 -5.96
N GLY A 234 -15.44 -3.02 -4.94
CA GLY A 234 -14.52 -4.08 -4.59
C GLY A 234 -13.17 -4.00 -5.31
N SER A 235 -12.66 -5.14 -5.73
CA SER A 235 -11.36 -5.28 -6.35
C SER A 235 -11.45 -5.40 -7.87
N SER A 236 -10.50 -4.77 -8.54
CA SER A 236 -10.23 -4.94 -9.98
C SER A 236 -9.00 -5.83 -10.22
N ALA A 237 -8.55 -6.58 -9.19
CA ALA A 237 -7.44 -7.49 -9.35
C ALA A 237 -7.73 -8.57 -10.40
N THR A 238 -6.73 -8.94 -11.18
CA THR A 238 -6.82 -10.02 -12.17
C THR A 238 -6.78 -11.40 -11.54
N ARG A 239 -6.34 -11.49 -10.28
CA ARG A 239 -6.29 -12.73 -9.51
C ARG A 239 -6.94 -12.56 -8.15
N ARG A 240 -7.54 -13.63 -7.65
CA ARG A 240 -8.09 -13.70 -6.29
C ARG A 240 -7.40 -14.78 -5.47
N LYS A 241 -7.24 -14.51 -4.23
CA LYS A 241 -6.67 -15.45 -3.25
C LYS A 241 -7.76 -16.35 -2.70
N VAL A 242 -7.54 -17.66 -2.74
CA VAL A 242 -8.47 -18.67 -2.24
C VAL A 242 -7.81 -19.44 -1.12
N PHE A 243 -8.53 -19.61 0.00
CA PHE A 243 -8.04 -20.36 1.14
C PHE A 243 -7.99 -21.86 0.82
N VAL A 244 -6.86 -22.49 1.08
CA VAL A 244 -6.66 -23.93 0.90
C VAL A 244 -6.75 -24.65 2.25
N GLY A 245 -5.95 -24.23 3.23
CA GLY A 245 -5.90 -24.91 4.51
C GLY A 245 -4.89 -24.29 5.47
N LYS A 246 -4.52 -25.06 6.49
CA LYS A 246 -3.56 -24.64 7.50
C LYS A 246 -2.41 -25.60 7.63
N VAL A 247 -1.23 -25.06 7.93
CA VAL A 247 -0.05 -25.82 8.29
C VAL A 247 -0.30 -26.48 9.66
N THR A 248 -0.25 -27.81 9.69
CA THR A 248 -0.39 -28.63 10.91
C THR A 248 0.96 -28.94 11.51
N ASN A 249 2.00 -29.10 10.67
CA ASN A 249 3.36 -29.37 11.08
C ASN A 249 4.37 -28.83 10.05
N PHE A 250 5.62 -28.65 10.49
CA PHE A 250 6.74 -28.33 9.60
C PHE A 250 7.95 -29.21 9.93
N PHE A 251 8.37 -30.01 8.98
CA PHE A 251 9.51 -30.92 9.10
C PHE A 251 10.79 -30.18 8.65
N LYS A 252 11.43 -29.52 9.62
CA LYS A 252 12.55 -28.60 9.38
C LYS A 252 13.73 -29.22 8.62
N ARG A 253 14.07 -30.51 8.91
CA ARG A 253 15.22 -31.17 8.28
C ARG A 253 15.08 -31.37 6.77
N ILE A 254 13.88 -31.52 6.29
CA ILE A 254 13.56 -31.77 4.89
C ILE A 254 12.82 -30.61 4.22
N SER A 255 12.57 -29.52 4.97
CA SER A 255 11.85 -28.33 4.51
C SER A 255 10.47 -28.65 3.91
N VAL A 256 9.68 -29.45 4.62
CA VAL A 256 8.35 -29.89 4.20
C VAL A 256 7.31 -29.42 5.21
N ALA A 257 6.27 -28.76 4.71
CA ALA A 257 5.07 -28.40 5.46
C ALA A 257 3.99 -29.46 5.27
N GLU A 258 3.39 -29.90 6.38
CA GLU A 258 2.16 -30.70 6.38
C GLU A 258 0.97 -29.75 6.52
N ILE A 259 -0.01 -29.91 5.64
CA ILE A 259 -1.18 -29.04 5.51
C ILE A 259 -2.45 -29.89 5.63
N LEU A 260 -3.39 -29.47 6.46
CA LEU A 260 -4.77 -29.95 6.35
C LEU A 260 -5.50 -29.09 5.32
N VAL A 261 -5.96 -29.69 4.25
CA VAL A 261 -6.80 -29.03 3.24
C VAL A 261 -8.18 -28.83 3.81
N GLU A 262 -8.54 -27.57 4.14
CA GLU A 262 -9.80 -27.25 4.84
C GLU A 262 -10.90 -26.74 3.90
N ALA A 263 -10.53 -26.14 2.75
CA ALA A 263 -11.50 -25.51 1.85
C ALA A 263 -11.26 -25.89 0.39
N SER A 264 -10.43 -25.14 -0.33
CA SER A 264 -10.18 -25.43 -1.75
C SER A 264 -9.13 -26.51 -1.92
N PRO A 265 -9.28 -27.38 -2.94
CA PRO A 265 -8.25 -28.37 -3.26
C PRO A 265 -6.93 -27.70 -3.62
N LEU A 266 -5.83 -28.43 -3.47
CA LEU A 266 -4.50 -28.04 -3.90
C LEU A 266 -4.09 -28.85 -5.11
N GLU A 267 -3.97 -28.22 -6.27
CA GLU A 267 -3.53 -28.83 -7.51
C GLU A 267 -2.01 -28.75 -7.66
N ARG A 268 -1.42 -29.74 -8.31
CA ARG A 268 -0.02 -29.71 -8.76
C ARG A 268 0.21 -28.48 -9.65
N GLY A 269 1.35 -27.84 -9.51
CA GLY A 269 1.73 -26.66 -10.27
C GLY A 269 1.12 -25.35 -9.74
N SER A 270 0.32 -25.41 -8.68
CA SER A 270 -0.24 -24.19 -8.07
C SER A 270 0.85 -23.29 -7.52
N THR A 271 0.63 -21.97 -7.62
CA THR A 271 1.36 -20.98 -6.81
C THR A 271 0.59 -20.74 -5.51
N VAL A 272 1.26 -20.96 -4.39
CA VAL A 272 0.66 -20.81 -3.06
C VAL A 272 1.42 -19.79 -2.20
N PHE A 273 0.74 -19.27 -1.19
CA PHE A 273 1.41 -18.54 -0.11
C PHE A 273 0.95 -18.99 1.25
N PHE A 274 1.93 -19.01 2.12
CA PHE A 274 1.72 -19.20 3.54
C PHE A 274 1.72 -17.83 4.21
N LEU A 275 0.69 -17.58 5.02
CA LEU A 275 0.52 -16.35 5.77
C LEU A 275 0.47 -16.66 7.26
N GLY A 276 1.43 -16.12 8.02
CA GLY A 276 1.50 -16.25 9.45
C GLY A 276 2.07 -15.01 10.12
N GLU A 277 1.68 -14.76 11.37
CA GLU A 277 2.12 -13.58 12.12
C GLU A 277 3.65 -13.49 12.25
N LYS A 278 4.30 -14.63 12.52
CA LYS A 278 5.77 -14.72 12.63
C LYS A 278 6.46 -15.08 11.33
N THR A 279 5.77 -15.79 10.45
CA THR A 279 6.27 -16.26 9.15
C THR A 279 6.24 -15.13 8.12
N GLY A 280 5.31 -14.19 8.27
CA GLY A 280 5.04 -13.18 7.26
C GLY A 280 4.37 -13.81 6.05
N VAL A 281 4.89 -13.51 4.85
CA VAL A 281 4.42 -14.05 3.57
C VAL A 281 5.52 -14.90 2.95
N VAL A 282 5.25 -16.17 2.76
CA VAL A 282 6.12 -17.10 2.02
C VAL A 282 5.36 -17.54 0.78
N GLU A 283 5.86 -17.17 -0.39
CA GLU A 283 5.32 -17.56 -1.69
C GLU A 283 6.10 -18.77 -2.21
N GLN A 284 5.39 -19.76 -2.76
CA GLN A 284 5.97 -20.98 -3.32
C GLN A 284 5.28 -21.27 -4.64
N HIS A 285 6.09 -21.41 -5.68
CA HIS A 285 5.62 -21.72 -7.04
C HIS A 285 5.69 -23.21 -7.33
N ASP A 286 4.90 -23.64 -8.31
CA ASP A 286 4.93 -24.99 -8.88
C ASP A 286 4.89 -26.10 -7.82
N VAL A 287 4.01 -25.95 -6.82
CA VAL A 287 3.95 -26.93 -5.71
C VAL A 287 3.48 -28.28 -6.19
N VAL A 288 4.09 -29.33 -5.64
CA VAL A 288 3.66 -30.71 -5.81
C VAL A 288 3.10 -31.18 -4.48
N PRO A 289 1.79 -31.46 -4.37
CA PRO A 289 1.23 -32.05 -3.16
C PRO A 289 1.60 -33.53 -3.02
N TYR A 290 1.95 -33.93 -1.82
CA TYR A 290 2.14 -35.34 -1.46
C TYR A 290 1.01 -35.78 -0.53
N VAL A 291 0.28 -36.82 -0.91
CA VAL A 291 -0.78 -37.45 -0.12
C VAL A 291 -0.38 -38.88 0.19
N ALA A 292 -0.39 -39.26 1.46
CA ALA A 292 0.10 -40.56 1.93
C ALA A 292 1.51 -40.90 1.36
N GLU A 293 2.43 -39.94 1.44
CA GLU A 293 3.84 -40.02 1.00
C GLU A 293 4.04 -40.23 -0.51
N ARG A 294 3.01 -40.08 -1.32
CA ARG A 294 3.07 -40.17 -2.78
C ARG A 294 2.70 -38.85 -3.42
N GLU A 295 3.34 -38.53 -4.53
CA GLU A 295 2.93 -37.40 -5.34
C GLU A 295 1.48 -37.54 -5.79
N ALA A 296 0.72 -36.45 -5.69
CA ALA A 296 -0.65 -36.38 -6.13
C ALA A 296 -0.83 -35.19 -7.10
N ASP A 297 -1.72 -35.32 -8.05
CA ASP A 297 -2.10 -34.21 -8.91
C ASP A 297 -3.02 -33.23 -8.20
N VAL A 298 -3.81 -33.74 -7.24
CA VAL A 298 -4.73 -32.93 -6.45
C VAL A 298 -4.81 -33.47 -5.02
N ALA A 299 -4.69 -32.58 -4.03
CA ALA A 299 -5.05 -32.85 -2.64
C ALA A 299 -6.43 -32.24 -2.36
N VAL A 300 -7.45 -33.06 -2.09
CA VAL A 300 -8.83 -32.64 -1.90
C VAL A 300 -9.11 -32.21 -0.45
N GLN A 301 -10.22 -31.54 -0.23
CA GLN A 301 -10.68 -31.13 1.10
C GLN A 301 -10.76 -32.32 2.08
N GLY A 302 -10.34 -32.09 3.31
CA GLY A 302 -10.34 -33.10 4.39
C GLY A 302 -9.08 -33.95 4.45
N VAL A 303 -8.18 -33.84 3.48
CA VAL A 303 -6.96 -34.66 3.38
C VAL A 303 -5.76 -33.91 3.94
N PHE A 304 -4.85 -34.61 4.60
CA PHE A 304 -3.50 -34.12 4.90
C PHE A 304 -2.62 -34.27 3.66
N CYS A 305 -1.98 -33.18 3.27
CA CYS A 305 -0.95 -33.23 2.23
C CYS A 305 0.33 -32.57 2.71
N SER A 306 1.43 -32.94 2.10
CA SER A 306 2.75 -32.34 2.37
C SER A 306 3.20 -31.56 1.15
N VAL A 307 3.84 -30.41 1.37
CA VAL A 307 4.41 -29.55 0.34
C VAL A 307 5.82 -29.14 0.74
N LYS A 308 6.78 -29.27 -0.18
CA LYS A 308 8.13 -28.75 0.01
C LYS A 308 8.11 -27.24 -0.05
N THR A 309 8.79 -26.56 0.86
CA THR A 309 8.88 -25.09 0.90
C THR A 309 10.34 -24.64 0.89
N GLU A 310 10.60 -23.48 0.26
CA GLU A 310 11.95 -22.89 0.23
C GLU A 310 12.31 -22.20 1.56
N ARG A 311 11.30 -21.82 2.34
CA ARG A 311 11.45 -21.11 3.61
C ARG A 311 10.63 -21.77 4.70
N GLU A 312 11.09 -21.61 5.94
CA GLU A 312 10.39 -22.12 7.12
C GLU A 312 9.00 -21.50 7.25
N VAL A 313 7.99 -22.36 7.37
CA VAL A 313 6.63 -22.01 7.75
C VAL A 313 6.30 -22.61 9.11
N ARG A 314 5.24 -22.16 9.76
CA ARG A 314 4.92 -22.55 11.12
C ARG A 314 3.54 -23.17 11.24
N ARG A 315 3.37 -24.02 12.21
CA ARG A 315 2.06 -24.55 12.57
C ARG A 315 1.08 -23.39 12.83
N GLY A 316 -0.09 -23.49 12.21
CA GLY A 316 -1.15 -22.47 12.25
C GLY A 316 -1.08 -21.44 11.13
N ASP A 317 0.00 -21.38 10.36
CA ASP A 317 0.04 -20.53 9.17
C ASP A 317 -1.04 -20.97 8.18
N LYS A 318 -1.70 -19.99 7.56
CA LYS A 318 -2.74 -20.23 6.58
C LYS A 318 -2.14 -20.34 5.18
N MET A 319 -2.53 -21.36 4.45
CA MET A 319 -2.16 -21.52 3.04
C MET A 319 -3.27 -21.07 2.13
N TYR A 320 -2.90 -20.29 1.11
CA TYR A 320 -3.78 -19.80 0.06
C TYR A 320 -3.17 -20.10 -1.30
N LYS A 321 -4.00 -20.20 -2.34
CA LYS A 321 -3.57 -20.19 -3.74
C LYS A 321 -4.16 -19.01 -4.48
N PHE A 322 -3.52 -18.57 -5.55
CA PHE A 322 -4.10 -17.64 -6.50
C PHE A 322 -4.89 -18.40 -7.58
N VAL A 323 -6.05 -17.86 -7.90
CA VAL A 323 -6.83 -18.25 -9.07
C VAL A 323 -7.17 -16.99 -9.87
N GLU A 324 -7.44 -17.13 -11.16
CA GLU A 324 -7.91 -16.02 -11.98
C GLU A 324 -9.20 -15.43 -11.37
N ALA A 325 -9.34 -14.10 -11.42
CA ALA A 325 -10.56 -13.42 -11.00
C ALA A 325 -11.56 -13.44 -12.16
N GLU A 326 -12.82 -13.76 -11.84
CA GLU A 326 -13.95 -13.71 -12.77
C GLU A 326 -14.35 -12.28 -13.08
#